data_851cc62bfc57fbc9555f8ad8a33006e8
#
_entry.id   851cc62bfc57fbc9555f8ad8a33006e8
#
_cell.length_a   1.000
_cell.length_b   1.000
_cell.length_c   1.000
_cell.angle_alpha   90.00
_cell.angle_beta   90.00
_cell.angle_gamma   90.00
#
_symmetry.space_group_name_H-M   'P 1'
#
loop_
_entity.id
_entity.type
_entity.pdbx_description
1 polymer ?
#
loop_
_entity_poly.entity_id
_entity_poly.type
_entity_poly.pdbx_seq_one_letter_code
_entity_poly.pdbx_strand_id
1 'polypeptide(L)'
;KTVNRWDIYSINKKINKNNFYIKDVIEKPNIYAAPSNFAIIGRYILPKKIFSKLINQKKGKGGEVHITDSIKKLIVSGEKFIGHNFKGKYLDCGTMQGYIKSSIEISKA
;
A
#
# COMPACT_ATOMS: atom_id res chain seq x y z
N LYS A 1 9.50 -4.22 -11.28
CA LYS A 1 9.84 -5.66 -11.30
C LYS A 1 9.67 -6.38 -9.94
N THR A 2 9.28 -5.70 -8.87
CA THR A 2 9.12 -6.29 -7.54
C THR A 2 7.76 -5.99 -6.92
N VAL A 3 6.73 -5.79 -7.74
CA VAL A 3 5.37 -5.46 -7.29
C VAL A 3 4.77 -6.51 -6.36
N ASN A 4 5.20 -7.78 -6.47
CA ASN A 4 4.75 -8.86 -5.62
C ASN A 4 5.22 -8.78 -4.15
N ARG A 5 6.08 -7.82 -3.83
CA ARG A 5 6.56 -7.55 -2.46
C ARG A 5 5.76 -6.45 -1.76
N TRP A 6 4.87 -5.78 -2.47
CA TRP A 6 4.19 -4.57 -2.03
C TRP A 6 2.68 -4.70 -2.19
N ASP A 7 1.96 -4.00 -1.33
CA ASP A 7 0.55 -3.75 -1.56
C ASP A 7 0.44 -2.70 -2.66
N ILE A 8 -0.35 -2.98 -3.66
CA ILE A 8 -0.48 -2.14 -4.85
C ILE A 8 -1.87 -1.55 -4.92
N TYR A 9 -1.97 -0.28 -5.28
CA TYR A 9 -3.25 0.36 -5.52
C TYR A 9 -3.42 0.81 -6.97
N SER A 10 -4.67 0.86 -7.40
CA SER A 10 -5.04 1.43 -8.69
C SER A 10 -5.66 2.79 -8.53
N ILE A 11 -5.38 3.67 -9.49
CA ILE A 11 -5.88 5.05 -9.51
C ILE A 11 -7.25 5.08 -10.19
N ASN A 12 -8.20 5.76 -9.56
CA ASN A 12 -9.47 6.10 -10.19
C ASN A 12 -9.36 7.45 -10.92
N LYS A 13 -9.01 8.50 -10.17
CA LYS A 13 -8.95 9.86 -10.70
C LYS A 13 -7.81 10.64 -10.04
N LYS A 14 -7.09 11.39 -10.85
CA LYS A 14 -6.05 12.29 -10.37
C LYS A 14 -6.70 13.55 -9.77
N ILE A 15 -6.28 13.94 -8.57
CA ILE A 15 -6.72 15.17 -7.91
C ILE A 15 -5.77 16.31 -8.30
N ASN A 16 -4.47 16.07 -8.14
CA ASN A 16 -3.39 16.99 -8.51
C ASN A 16 -2.12 16.20 -8.80
N LYS A 17 -0.98 16.87 -8.91
CA LYS A 17 0.31 16.23 -9.24
C LYS A 17 0.68 15.05 -8.33
N ASN A 18 0.35 15.14 -7.04
CA ASN A 18 0.80 14.19 -6.03
C ASN A 18 -0.33 13.40 -5.35
N ASN A 19 -1.59 13.69 -5.66
CA ASN A 19 -2.74 13.08 -4.98
C ASN A 19 -3.69 12.47 -5.98
N PHE A 20 -4.20 11.28 -5.64
CA PHE A 20 -5.06 10.47 -6.51
C PHE A 20 -6.16 9.83 -5.67
N TYR A 21 -7.37 9.73 -6.22
CA TYR A 21 -8.36 8.84 -5.65
C TYR A 21 -7.99 7.40 -5.96
N ILE A 22 -8.06 6.54 -4.94
CA ILE A 22 -7.77 5.12 -5.06
C ILE A 22 -9.04 4.37 -5.43
N LYS A 23 -8.95 3.54 -6.47
CA LYS A 23 -10.03 2.67 -6.93
C LYS A 23 -10.02 1.33 -6.22
N ASP A 24 -8.85 0.75 -5.99
CA ASP A 24 -8.67 -0.58 -5.42
C ASP A 24 -7.28 -0.74 -4.82
N VAL A 25 -7.17 -1.65 -3.87
CA VAL A 25 -5.89 -2.05 -3.26
C VAL A 25 -5.79 -3.58 -3.25
N ILE A 26 -4.62 -4.10 -3.52
CA ILE A 26 -4.35 -5.54 -3.54
C ILE A 26 -3.09 -5.83 -2.73
N GLU A 27 -3.20 -6.76 -1.78
CA GLU A 27 -2.08 -7.24 -0.97
C GLU A 27 -1.13 -8.07 -1.85
N LYS A 28 0.09 -7.62 -2.00
CA LYS A 28 1.20 -8.32 -2.67
C LYS A 28 0.76 -9.15 -3.89
N PRO A 29 0.18 -8.52 -4.92
CA PRO A 29 -0.27 -9.26 -6.10
C PRO A 29 0.91 -9.87 -6.85
N ASN A 30 0.66 -10.90 -7.65
CA ASN A 30 1.68 -11.34 -8.60
C ASN A 30 1.89 -10.25 -9.68
N ILE A 31 3.01 -10.35 -10.40
CA ILE A 31 3.41 -9.33 -11.39
C ILE A 31 2.34 -9.09 -12.45
N TYR A 32 1.66 -10.15 -12.87
CA TYR A 32 0.63 -10.08 -13.92
C TYR A 32 -0.72 -9.57 -13.42
N ALA A 33 -0.98 -9.71 -12.10
CA ALA A 33 -2.23 -9.27 -11.48
C ALA A 33 -2.13 -7.85 -10.86
N ALA A 34 -0.94 -7.25 -10.85
CA ALA A 34 -0.74 -5.93 -10.30
C ALA A 34 -1.47 -4.86 -11.14
N PRO A 35 -2.40 -4.07 -10.55
CA PRO A 35 -3.18 -3.10 -11.29
C PRO A 35 -2.38 -1.86 -11.69
N SER A 36 -1.22 -1.63 -11.08
CA SER A 36 -0.36 -0.49 -11.35
C SER A 36 1.04 -0.70 -10.77
N ASN A 37 1.90 0.30 -10.87
CA ASN A 37 3.21 0.35 -10.23
C ASN A 37 3.22 1.21 -8.94
N PHE A 38 2.05 1.62 -8.45
CA PHE A 38 1.94 2.41 -7.23
C PHE A 38 1.86 1.50 -6.02
N ALA A 39 2.92 1.52 -5.23
CA ALA A 39 3.05 0.72 -4.01
C ALA A 39 2.68 1.52 -2.76
N ILE A 40 2.06 0.85 -1.81
CA ILE A 40 1.80 1.40 -0.49
C ILE A 40 3.03 1.14 0.39
N ILE A 41 3.52 2.17 1.07
CA ILE A 41 4.72 2.08 1.91
C ILE A 41 4.40 2.08 3.41
N GLY A 42 3.21 1.61 3.78
CA GLY A 42 2.86 1.38 5.18
C GLY A 42 2.57 2.63 6.02
N ARG A 43 2.28 3.76 5.39
CA ARG A 43 1.83 4.98 6.09
C ARG A 43 0.39 5.26 5.74
N TYR A 44 -0.48 5.20 6.75
CA TYR A 44 -1.93 5.31 6.58
C TYR A 44 -2.51 6.34 7.53
N ILE A 45 -3.47 7.10 7.03
CA ILE A 45 -4.45 7.82 7.84
C ILE A 45 -5.79 7.16 7.56
N LEU A 46 -6.32 6.45 8.54
CA LEU A 46 -7.49 5.60 8.36
C LEU A 46 -8.68 6.12 9.16
N PRO A 47 -9.91 6.01 8.60
CA PRO A 47 -11.11 6.37 9.34
C PRO A 47 -11.35 5.37 10.49
N LYS A 48 -11.94 5.84 11.59
CA LYS A 48 -12.27 5.02 12.76
C LYS A 48 -13.06 3.75 12.41
N LYS A 49 -13.93 3.83 11.42
CA LYS A 49 -14.74 2.68 10.96
C LYS A 49 -13.92 1.50 10.41
N ILE A 50 -12.59 1.66 10.18
CA ILE A 50 -11.73 0.54 9.80
C ILE A 50 -11.74 -0.57 10.84
N PHE A 51 -11.85 -0.23 12.13
CA PHE A 51 -11.85 -1.20 13.22
C PHE A 51 -13.04 -2.15 13.13
N SER A 52 -14.23 -1.67 12.78
CA SER A 52 -15.39 -2.53 12.61
C SER A 52 -15.24 -3.53 11.46
N LYS A 53 -14.52 -3.14 10.42
CA LYS A 53 -14.20 -4.04 9.30
C LYS A 53 -13.15 -5.08 9.68
N LEU A 54 -12.13 -4.68 10.45
CA LEU A 54 -11.06 -5.58 10.91
C LEU A 54 -11.58 -6.66 11.87
N ILE A 55 -12.48 -6.32 12.79
CA ILE A 55 -13.06 -7.26 13.77
C ILE A 55 -13.75 -8.44 13.06
N ASN A 56 -14.46 -8.18 11.97
CA ASN A 56 -15.23 -9.18 11.25
C ASN A 56 -14.51 -9.72 10.02
N GLN A 57 -13.24 -9.36 9.82
CA GLN A 57 -12.52 -9.74 8.64
C GLN A 57 -12.01 -11.17 8.71
N LYS A 58 -12.28 -11.94 7.66
CA LYS A 58 -11.70 -13.28 7.47
C LYS A 58 -10.23 -13.18 7.09
N LYS A 59 -9.48 -14.24 7.40
CA LYS A 59 -8.09 -14.38 6.96
C LYS A 59 -8.00 -14.31 5.43
N GLY A 60 -7.05 -13.54 4.95
CA GLY A 60 -6.77 -13.38 3.52
C GLY A 60 -5.54 -14.18 3.09
N LYS A 61 -4.79 -13.60 2.15
CA LYS A 61 -3.57 -14.19 1.60
C LYS A 61 -2.59 -14.57 2.73
N GLY A 62 -2.04 -15.78 2.69
CA GLY A 62 -1.12 -16.30 3.68
C GLY A 62 -1.75 -16.67 5.03
N GLY A 63 -3.08 -16.70 5.15
CA GLY A 63 -3.79 -17.03 6.37
C GLY A 63 -3.80 -15.92 7.43
N GLU A 64 -3.43 -14.72 7.07
CA GLU A 64 -3.36 -13.55 7.95
C GLU A 64 -4.51 -12.58 7.68
N VAL A 65 -4.83 -11.74 8.68
CA VAL A 65 -5.77 -10.63 8.53
C VAL A 65 -4.98 -9.41 8.05
N HIS A 66 -5.26 -8.97 6.83
CA HIS A 66 -4.57 -7.82 6.23
C HIS A 66 -5.42 -6.56 6.28
N ILE A 67 -4.82 -5.44 6.69
CA ILE A 67 -5.47 -4.14 6.69
C ILE A 67 -5.91 -3.71 5.28
N THR A 68 -5.17 -4.13 4.27
CA THR A 68 -5.45 -3.87 2.86
C THR A 68 -6.83 -4.38 2.45
N ASP A 69 -7.22 -5.56 2.93
CA ASP A 69 -8.54 -6.13 2.65
C ASP A 69 -9.68 -5.31 3.28
N SER A 70 -9.46 -4.76 4.48
CA SER A 70 -10.44 -3.88 5.12
C SER A 70 -10.54 -2.52 4.43
N ILE A 71 -9.43 -1.97 3.97
CA ILE A 71 -9.40 -0.76 3.14
C ILE A 71 -10.21 -0.99 1.85
N LYS A 72 -9.98 -2.11 1.19
CA LYS A 72 -10.74 -2.50 -0.02
C LYS A 72 -12.24 -2.54 0.24
N LYS A 73 -12.68 -3.14 1.34
CA LYS A 73 -14.09 -3.18 1.72
C LYS A 73 -14.67 -1.78 1.93
N LEU A 74 -13.93 -0.88 2.54
CA LEU A 74 -14.35 0.50 2.72
C LEU A 74 -14.48 1.23 1.38
N ILE A 75 -13.54 1.03 0.46
CA ILE A 75 -13.60 1.60 -0.90
C ILE A 75 -14.84 1.10 -1.63
N VAL A 76 -15.11 -0.20 -1.59
CA VAL A 76 -16.32 -0.80 -2.20
C VAL A 76 -17.60 -0.23 -1.60
N SER A 77 -17.61 0.07 -0.30
CA SER A 77 -18.76 0.67 0.38
C SER A 77 -18.94 2.17 0.12
N GLY A 78 -18.10 2.79 -0.69
CA GLY A 78 -18.19 4.18 -1.09
C GLY A 78 -17.27 5.16 -0.36
N GLU A 79 -16.41 4.68 0.53
CA GLU A 79 -15.41 5.53 1.17
C GLU A 79 -14.35 5.98 0.16
N LYS A 80 -14.01 7.25 0.22
CA LYS A 80 -12.97 7.82 -0.63
C LYS A 80 -11.62 7.71 0.06
N PHE A 81 -10.68 7.03 -0.59
CA PHE A 81 -9.29 6.95 -0.17
C PHE A 81 -8.42 7.73 -1.15
N ILE A 82 -7.44 8.42 -0.61
CA ILE A 82 -6.50 9.22 -1.39
C ILE A 82 -5.11 8.62 -1.24
N GLY A 83 -4.48 8.32 -2.36
CA GLY A 83 -3.06 8.01 -2.43
C GLY A 83 -2.27 9.30 -2.56
N HIS A 84 -1.30 9.48 -1.69
CA HIS A 84 -0.35 10.60 -1.75
C HIS A 84 1.01 10.11 -2.19
N ASN A 85 1.49 10.65 -3.30
CA ASN A 85 2.83 10.35 -3.81
C ASN A 85 3.84 11.25 -3.07
N PHE A 86 4.49 10.72 -2.05
CA PHE A 86 5.42 11.49 -1.23
C PHE A 86 6.73 11.76 -1.97
N LYS A 87 7.36 12.87 -1.61
CA LYS A 87 8.72 13.20 -2.06
C LYS A 87 9.72 12.65 -1.05
N GLY A 88 10.65 11.83 -1.51
CA GLY A 88 11.67 11.27 -0.63
C GLY A 88 12.17 9.93 -1.14
N LYS A 89 13.07 9.33 -0.38
CA LYS A 89 13.62 8.02 -0.67
C LYS A 89 12.96 6.97 0.23
N TYR A 90 12.61 5.86 -0.35
CA TYR A 90 12.18 4.69 0.40
C TYR A 90 13.37 3.76 0.60
N LEU A 91 13.70 3.50 1.87
CA LEU A 91 14.83 2.67 2.25
C LEU A 91 14.30 1.34 2.80
N ASP A 92 14.37 0.31 1.98
CA ASP A 92 13.89 -1.03 2.32
C ASP A 92 15.01 -1.85 2.98
N CYS A 93 14.86 -2.13 4.26
CA CYS A 93 15.79 -2.92 5.06
C CYS A 93 15.35 -4.39 5.22
N GLY A 94 14.35 -4.85 4.48
CA GLY A 94 13.80 -6.21 4.58
C GLY A 94 14.68 -7.32 4.00
N THR A 95 15.78 -6.96 3.33
CA THR A 95 16.81 -7.91 2.84
C THR A 95 18.17 -7.41 3.27
N MET A 96 19.19 -8.30 3.31
CA MET A 96 20.55 -7.90 3.64
C MET A 96 21.09 -6.86 2.65
N GLN A 97 20.84 -7.04 1.37
CA GLN A 97 21.25 -6.08 0.35
C GLN A 97 20.55 -4.72 0.52
N GLY A 98 19.26 -4.74 0.80
CA GLY A 98 18.48 -3.53 1.08
C GLY A 98 18.97 -2.81 2.33
N TYR A 99 19.28 -3.54 3.39
CA TYR A 99 19.84 -3.00 4.62
C TYR A 99 21.21 -2.30 4.37
N ILE A 100 22.11 -2.93 3.64
CA ILE A 100 23.42 -2.37 3.30
C ILE A 100 23.26 -1.12 2.44
N LYS A 101 22.44 -1.18 1.39
CA LYS A 101 22.18 -0.03 0.51
C LYS A 101 21.56 1.15 1.28
N SER A 102 20.60 0.87 2.14
CA SER A 102 19.96 1.90 2.97
C SER A 102 20.95 2.54 3.94
N SER A 103 21.83 1.75 4.56
CA SER A 103 22.87 2.24 5.47
C SER A 103 23.84 3.17 4.74
N ILE A 104 24.27 2.80 3.53
CA ILE A 104 25.13 3.64 2.68
C ILE A 104 24.43 4.97 2.35
N GLU A 105 23.17 4.90 1.98
CA GLU A 105 22.39 6.10 1.64
C GLU A 105 22.24 7.05 2.83
N ILE A 106 21.94 6.52 4.01
CA ILE A 106 21.86 7.30 5.26
C ILE A 106 23.22 7.91 5.61
N SER A 107 24.32 7.20 5.39
CA SER A 107 25.67 7.71 5.69
C SER A 107 26.06 8.94 4.88
N LYS A 108 25.38 9.20 3.77
CA LYS A 108 25.61 10.37 2.91
C LYS A 108 24.84 11.62 3.37
N ALA A 109 23.94 11.46 4.31
CA ALA A 109 23.10 12.57 4.79
C ALA A 109 23.85 13.53 5.70
#